data_8f71ec7b3cfb001e50a6fe469e952b4d
#
_entry.id   8f71ec7b3cfb001e50a6fe469e952b4d
#
_cell.length_a   1.000
_cell.length_b   1.000
_cell.length_c   1.000
_cell.angle_alpha   90.00
_cell.angle_beta   90.00
_cell.angle_gamma   90.00
#
_symmetry.space_group_name_H-M   'P 1'
#
loop_
_entity.id
_entity.type
_entity.pdbx_description
1 polymer ?
#
loop_
_entity_poly.entity_id
_entity_poly.type
_entity_poly.pdbx_seq_one_letter_code
_entity_poly.pdbx_strand_id
1 'polypeptide(L)'
;MNYFMKFTIVVFLFYCCRYVPFSHQSIVTLESLIMNVKERIYIKNNLVGVDLFAGAGGMALGAKLAGIHVLLAVEQDKHAAATYSHNHPETRVIADSIEKIQKDDIPKSDKATILFGGPPCQGFSTSNQRTRSRENPSNWLFKEFIRITRLWQPDWVVIENVRGIVETENGFFRDTIVHGLEKAGYTCSEGVLKASDFGVPQVRSRFFLIASRHGITVNMPKPTYKKPVSVKEALADLPTLSNGNKQNHLNYPRKASSQYAKLMRNGNSGCSGHSVTLNAPHIIDRYQHIPQGGNWENIPEELMSNYTDRTRCHTGIYRRLKEDEPSVVLGNYRKNMLIHPWEDRGLSVREAARLQSFPDWYDFQGSIGFQQQQVGNAVPPLLAKTIFDVIVSSEI
;
A
#
# COMPACT_ATOMS: atom_id res chain seq x y z
N MET A 1 -4.22 7.25 25.31
CA MET A 1 -4.55 8.70 25.37
C MET A 1 -4.70 9.07 26.83
N ASN A 2 -3.76 9.88 27.33
CA ASN A 2 -3.52 10.09 28.76
C ASN A 2 -4.73 10.70 29.50
N TYR A 3 -4.93 10.26 30.74
CA TYR A 3 -5.91 10.78 31.71
C TYR A 3 -5.91 12.32 31.83
N PHE A 4 -4.80 12.96 31.55
CA PHE A 4 -4.64 14.44 31.56
C PHE A 4 -5.47 15.15 30.47
N MET A 5 -5.61 14.56 29.27
CA MET A 5 -6.40 15.18 28.19
C MET A 5 -7.92 15.09 28.43
N LYS A 6 -8.37 14.05 29.15
CA LYS A 6 -9.79 13.94 29.55
C LYS A 6 -10.18 14.97 30.62
N PHE A 7 -9.26 15.28 31.51
CA PHE A 7 -9.51 16.29 32.58
C PHE A 7 -9.58 17.71 32.02
N THR A 8 -8.73 18.05 31.04
CA THR A 8 -8.70 19.38 30.42
C THR A 8 -9.97 19.68 29.60
N ILE A 9 -10.51 18.70 28.88
CA ILE A 9 -11.75 18.87 28.11
C ILE A 9 -12.96 19.05 29.04
N VAL A 10 -13.04 18.30 30.13
CA VAL A 10 -14.13 18.40 31.12
C VAL A 10 -14.06 19.75 31.87
N VAL A 11 -12.86 20.21 32.21
CA VAL A 11 -12.67 21.52 32.90
C VAL A 11 -12.99 22.69 31.97
N PHE A 12 -12.64 22.59 30.66
CA PHE A 12 -12.98 23.63 29.69
C PHE A 12 -14.49 23.71 29.42
N LEU A 13 -15.18 22.60 29.39
CA LEU A 13 -16.64 22.56 29.28
C LEU A 13 -17.35 23.11 30.53
N PHE A 14 -16.83 22.87 31.72
CA PHE A 14 -17.37 23.42 32.96
C PHE A 14 -17.14 24.94 33.09
N TYR A 15 -16.05 25.48 32.53
CA TYR A 15 -15.76 26.92 32.57
C TYR A 15 -16.65 27.70 31.58
N CYS A 16 -16.94 27.14 30.40
CA CYS A 16 -17.85 27.78 29.43
C CYS A 16 -19.31 27.81 29.88
N CYS A 17 -19.77 26.79 30.62
CA CYS A 17 -21.16 26.76 31.13
C CYS A 17 -21.49 27.77 32.21
N ARG A 18 -20.50 28.47 32.82
CA ARG A 18 -20.73 29.42 33.94
C ARG A 18 -21.02 30.85 33.50
N TYR A 19 -20.81 31.22 32.22
CA TYR A 19 -20.86 32.61 31.75
C TYR A 19 -21.75 32.89 30.53
N VAL A 20 -22.50 31.93 30.01
CA VAL A 20 -23.42 32.16 28.88
C VAL A 20 -24.80 31.53 29.19
N PRO A 21 -25.90 32.28 29.14
CA PRO A 21 -27.23 31.71 29.33
C PRO A 21 -27.61 30.92 28.03
N PHE A 22 -27.56 29.61 28.13
CA PHE A 22 -27.96 28.70 27.01
C PHE A 22 -29.50 28.55 26.98
N SER A 23 -30.09 28.73 25.81
CA SER A 23 -31.50 28.34 25.52
C SER A 23 -31.64 26.82 25.49
N HIS A 24 -32.83 26.32 25.74
CA HIS A 24 -33.13 24.87 25.66
C HIS A 24 -32.73 24.24 24.34
N GLN A 25 -32.80 25.00 23.22
CA GLN A 25 -32.36 24.57 21.90
C GLN A 25 -30.82 24.40 21.80
N SER A 26 -30.05 25.22 22.53
CA SER A 26 -28.56 25.15 22.52
C SER A 26 -28.08 23.90 23.29
N ILE A 27 -28.80 23.45 24.31
CA ILE A 27 -28.46 22.26 25.09
C ILE A 27 -28.68 21.00 24.25
N VAL A 28 -29.80 20.92 23.52
CA VAL A 28 -30.09 19.80 22.62
C VAL A 28 -29.06 19.67 21.50
N THR A 29 -28.60 20.82 20.97
CA THR A 29 -27.54 20.82 19.94
C THR A 29 -26.18 20.39 20.50
N LEU A 30 -25.88 20.75 21.74
CA LEU A 30 -24.61 20.37 22.40
C LEU A 30 -24.60 18.87 22.77
N GLU A 31 -25.71 18.34 23.24
CA GLU A 31 -25.89 16.91 23.52
C GLU A 31 -25.80 16.08 22.25
N SER A 32 -26.42 16.51 21.15
CA SER A 32 -26.31 15.85 19.85
C SER A 32 -24.88 15.91 19.29
N LEU A 33 -24.16 17.00 19.51
CA LEU A 33 -22.75 17.13 19.12
C LEU A 33 -21.84 16.23 19.95
N ILE A 34 -22.10 16.11 21.27
CA ILE A 34 -21.34 15.24 22.18
C ILE A 34 -21.66 13.76 21.87
N MET A 35 -22.91 13.41 21.57
CA MET A 35 -23.30 12.06 21.10
C MET A 35 -22.60 11.73 19.78
N ASN A 36 -22.67 12.60 18.79
CA ASN A 36 -21.95 12.44 17.51
C ASN A 36 -20.43 12.29 17.68
N VAL A 37 -19.81 13.03 18.59
CA VAL A 37 -18.36 12.88 18.88
C VAL A 37 -18.07 11.57 19.60
N LYS A 38 -18.92 11.13 20.53
CA LYS A 38 -18.79 9.83 21.20
C LYS A 38 -19.01 8.67 20.23
N GLU A 39 -20.00 8.73 19.34
CA GLU A 39 -20.24 7.75 18.30
C GLU A 39 -19.09 7.70 17.29
N ARG A 40 -18.58 8.84 16.82
CA ARG A 40 -17.38 8.91 15.96
C ARG A 40 -16.14 8.31 16.61
N ILE A 41 -15.93 8.50 17.91
CA ILE A 41 -14.83 7.87 18.65
C ILE A 41 -15.08 6.36 18.82
N TYR A 42 -16.34 5.95 18.99
CA TYR A 42 -16.72 4.54 19.13
C TYR A 42 -16.55 3.77 17.80
N ILE A 43 -16.95 4.35 16.68
CA ILE A 43 -16.78 3.78 15.32
C ILE A 43 -15.29 3.70 14.96
N LYS A 44 -14.51 4.73 15.26
CA LYS A 44 -13.07 4.79 14.95
C LYS A 44 -12.23 3.68 15.62
N ASN A 45 -12.73 3.08 16.71
CA ASN A 45 -12.05 2.00 17.44
C ASN A 45 -12.73 0.63 17.26
N ASN A 46 -13.73 0.51 16.39
CA ASN A 46 -14.62 -0.67 16.37
C ASN A 46 -14.69 -1.40 15.02
N LEU A 47 -13.91 -0.99 14.01
CA LEU A 47 -13.90 -1.67 12.73
C LEU A 47 -12.84 -2.79 12.74
N VAL A 48 -13.26 -4.01 12.39
CA VAL A 48 -12.38 -5.17 12.28
C VAL A 48 -12.32 -5.67 10.85
N GLY A 49 -11.14 -6.14 10.42
CA GLY A 49 -10.86 -6.47 9.03
C GLY A 49 -10.45 -7.91 8.77
N VAL A 50 -10.71 -8.35 7.55
CA VAL A 50 -10.14 -9.56 6.94
C VAL A 50 -9.44 -9.15 5.65
N ASP A 51 -8.17 -9.55 5.50
CA ASP A 51 -7.30 -9.24 4.37
C ASP A 51 -7.13 -10.47 3.47
N LEU A 52 -7.63 -10.41 2.25
CA LEU A 52 -7.53 -11.50 1.27
C LEU A 52 -6.49 -11.16 0.20
N PHE A 53 -5.72 -12.16 -0.24
CA PHE A 53 -4.58 -11.94 -1.13
C PHE A 53 -3.60 -10.94 -0.51
N ALA A 54 -3.34 -11.12 0.77
CA ALA A 54 -2.76 -10.13 1.66
C ALA A 54 -1.32 -9.72 1.30
N GLY A 55 -0.61 -10.53 0.52
CA GLY A 55 0.77 -10.26 0.15
C GLY A 55 1.64 -10.07 1.38
N ALA A 56 2.53 -9.11 1.32
CA ALA A 56 3.39 -8.74 2.44
C ALA A 56 2.72 -7.77 3.44
N GLY A 57 1.39 -7.55 3.38
CA GLY A 57 0.66 -6.74 4.37
C GLY A 57 0.64 -5.22 4.15
N GLY A 58 0.85 -4.76 2.92
CA GLY A 58 0.82 -3.31 2.63
C GLY A 58 -0.55 -2.67 2.87
N MET A 59 -1.64 -3.34 2.45
CA MET A 59 -3.00 -2.87 2.75
C MET A 59 -3.31 -2.99 4.24
N ALA A 60 -2.93 -4.09 4.89
CA ALA A 60 -3.12 -4.27 6.33
C ALA A 60 -2.41 -3.19 7.15
N LEU A 61 -1.19 -2.80 6.77
CA LEU A 61 -0.51 -1.69 7.42
C LEU A 61 -1.28 -0.38 7.24
N GLY A 62 -1.82 -0.12 6.04
CA GLY A 62 -2.69 1.03 5.80
C GLY A 62 -3.97 1.00 6.64
N ALA A 63 -4.61 -0.16 6.77
CA ALA A 63 -5.77 -0.39 7.63
C ALA A 63 -5.45 -0.11 9.11
N LYS A 64 -4.34 -0.66 9.62
CA LYS A 64 -3.84 -0.42 10.98
C LYS A 64 -3.57 1.06 11.24
N LEU A 65 -2.95 1.77 10.29
CA LEU A 65 -2.70 3.22 10.38
C LEU A 65 -4.00 4.05 10.38
N ALA A 66 -5.08 3.53 9.81
CA ALA A 66 -6.42 4.13 9.86
C ALA A 66 -7.22 3.73 11.12
N GLY A 67 -6.68 2.84 11.98
CA GLY A 67 -7.31 2.39 13.22
C GLY A 67 -8.18 1.14 13.07
N ILE A 68 -8.09 0.42 11.94
CA ILE A 68 -8.77 -0.85 11.71
C ILE A 68 -7.93 -2.00 12.28
N HIS A 69 -8.56 -2.89 13.02
CA HIS A 69 -7.92 -4.09 13.57
C HIS A 69 -8.13 -5.29 12.64
N VAL A 70 -7.03 -5.80 12.03
CA VAL A 70 -7.11 -6.94 11.10
C VAL A 70 -7.05 -8.24 11.90
N LEU A 71 -8.11 -9.05 11.82
CA LEU A 71 -8.24 -10.30 12.57
C LEU A 71 -7.67 -11.50 11.81
N LEU A 72 -7.83 -11.50 10.50
CA LEU A 72 -7.45 -12.60 9.63
C LEU A 72 -6.81 -12.08 8.34
N ALA A 73 -5.76 -12.75 7.90
CA ALA A 73 -5.18 -12.57 6.57
C ALA A 73 -5.04 -13.92 5.86
N VAL A 74 -5.23 -13.92 4.54
CA VAL A 74 -5.07 -15.11 3.68
C VAL A 74 -4.07 -14.79 2.59
N GLU A 75 -2.96 -15.54 2.54
CA GLU A 75 -1.89 -15.40 1.54
C GLU A 75 -1.28 -16.76 1.23
N GLN A 76 -1.22 -17.13 -0.06
CA GLN A 76 -0.70 -18.44 -0.46
C GLN A 76 0.84 -18.49 -0.59
N ASP A 77 1.51 -17.35 -0.87
CA ASP A 77 2.97 -17.28 -0.93
C ASP A 77 3.55 -17.33 0.48
N LYS A 78 4.31 -18.38 0.78
CA LYS A 78 4.86 -18.64 2.12
C LYS A 78 5.79 -17.52 2.61
N HIS A 79 6.53 -16.86 1.72
CA HIS A 79 7.45 -15.79 2.09
C HIS A 79 6.69 -14.48 2.38
N ALA A 80 5.65 -14.21 1.61
CA ALA A 80 4.77 -13.06 1.86
C ALA A 80 3.97 -13.28 3.16
N ALA A 81 3.41 -14.47 3.38
CA ALA A 81 2.72 -14.83 4.62
C ALA A 81 3.65 -14.74 5.85
N ALA A 82 4.92 -15.17 5.73
CA ALA A 82 5.91 -15.01 6.81
C ALA A 82 6.22 -13.54 7.11
N THR A 83 6.35 -12.69 6.07
CA THR A 83 6.50 -11.24 6.23
C THR A 83 5.29 -10.64 6.93
N TYR A 84 4.10 -11.03 6.50
CA TYR A 84 2.85 -10.57 7.10
C TYR A 84 2.79 -10.91 8.59
N SER A 85 2.97 -12.19 8.94
CA SER A 85 2.94 -12.68 10.33
C SER A 85 3.97 -11.99 11.21
N HIS A 86 5.17 -11.70 10.68
CA HIS A 86 6.23 -11.02 11.41
C HIS A 86 5.85 -9.59 11.80
N ASN A 87 5.22 -8.83 10.89
CA ASN A 87 4.90 -7.42 11.09
C ASN A 87 3.50 -7.17 11.70
N HIS A 88 2.63 -8.19 11.68
CA HIS A 88 1.27 -8.15 12.21
C HIS A 88 1.01 -9.34 13.16
N PRO A 89 1.73 -9.42 14.30
CA PRO A 89 1.64 -10.57 15.21
C PRO A 89 0.24 -10.75 15.83
N GLU A 90 -0.59 -9.72 15.82
CA GLU A 90 -1.98 -9.73 16.27
C GLU A 90 -2.96 -10.35 15.27
N THR A 91 -2.55 -10.55 14.01
CA THR A 91 -3.40 -11.07 12.94
C THR A 91 -3.18 -12.57 12.76
N ARG A 92 -4.23 -13.36 12.75
CA ARG A 92 -4.16 -14.77 12.33
C ARG A 92 -3.90 -14.84 10.84
N VAL A 93 -2.80 -15.48 10.43
CA VAL A 93 -2.45 -15.65 9.00
C VAL A 93 -2.69 -17.09 8.57
N ILE A 94 -3.47 -17.28 7.50
CA ILE A 94 -3.64 -18.56 6.81
C ILE A 94 -2.76 -18.54 5.57
N ALA A 95 -1.65 -19.31 5.62
CA ALA A 95 -0.70 -19.43 4.52
C ALA A 95 -1.16 -20.52 3.52
N ASP A 96 -2.29 -20.29 2.84
CA ASP A 96 -2.90 -21.26 1.90
C ASP A 96 -3.72 -20.54 0.81
N SER A 97 -4.23 -21.33 -0.16
CA SER A 97 -5.10 -20.82 -1.23
C SER A 97 -6.43 -20.33 -0.66
N ILE A 98 -6.91 -19.19 -1.18
CA ILE A 98 -8.21 -18.61 -0.87
C ILE A 98 -9.38 -19.59 -1.16
N GLU A 99 -9.22 -20.49 -2.11
CA GLU A 99 -10.23 -21.49 -2.48
C GLU A 99 -10.57 -22.46 -1.36
N LYS A 100 -9.62 -22.66 -0.40
CA LYS A 100 -9.80 -23.54 0.75
C LYS A 100 -10.53 -22.88 1.93
N ILE A 101 -10.66 -21.55 1.92
CA ILE A 101 -11.27 -20.80 3.02
C ILE A 101 -12.77 -21.09 3.08
N GLN A 102 -13.23 -21.52 4.26
CA GLN A 102 -14.62 -21.82 4.58
C GLN A 102 -15.18 -20.76 5.54
N LYS A 103 -16.49 -20.80 5.76
CA LYS A 103 -17.18 -19.85 6.64
C LYS A 103 -16.64 -19.87 8.07
N ASP A 104 -16.28 -21.05 8.57
CA ASP A 104 -15.81 -21.23 9.93
C ASP A 104 -14.36 -20.72 10.15
N ASP A 105 -13.61 -20.50 9.07
CA ASP A 105 -12.30 -19.86 9.13
C ASP A 105 -12.39 -18.37 9.39
N ILE A 106 -13.54 -17.75 9.04
CA ILE A 106 -13.73 -16.30 9.11
C ILE A 106 -14.14 -15.93 10.53
N PRO A 107 -13.46 -14.96 11.17
CA PRO A 107 -13.77 -14.59 12.55
C PRO A 107 -15.16 -13.98 12.68
N LYS A 108 -15.90 -14.40 13.70
CA LYS A 108 -17.15 -13.75 14.11
C LYS A 108 -16.81 -12.46 14.85
N SER A 109 -17.61 -11.42 14.65
CA SER A 109 -17.45 -10.14 15.33
C SER A 109 -18.81 -9.49 15.55
N ASP A 110 -18.95 -8.82 16.70
CA ASP A 110 -20.05 -7.90 17.03
C ASP A 110 -19.75 -6.45 16.61
N LYS A 111 -18.55 -6.23 16.08
CA LYS A 111 -18.09 -4.94 15.57
C LYS A 111 -18.39 -4.81 14.08
N ALA A 112 -18.42 -3.58 13.57
CA ALA A 112 -18.47 -3.34 12.14
C ALA A 112 -17.27 -4.01 11.42
N THR A 113 -17.54 -4.56 10.24
CA THR A 113 -16.62 -5.48 9.55
C THR A 113 -16.21 -4.95 8.18
N ILE A 114 -14.95 -5.19 7.81
CA ILE A 114 -14.43 -4.85 6.50
C ILE A 114 -13.65 -6.01 5.88
N LEU A 115 -13.99 -6.37 4.65
CA LEU A 115 -13.23 -7.29 3.82
C LEU A 115 -12.42 -6.49 2.80
N PHE A 116 -11.13 -6.72 2.74
CA PHE A 116 -10.30 -6.01 1.76
C PHE A 116 -9.24 -6.92 1.16
N GLY A 117 -8.64 -6.47 0.03
CA GLY A 117 -7.54 -7.15 -0.62
C GLY A 117 -7.37 -6.81 -2.08
N GLY A 118 -6.29 -7.36 -2.67
CA GLY A 118 -5.93 -7.18 -4.08
C GLY A 118 -5.92 -8.52 -4.83
N PRO A 119 -7.06 -9.02 -5.33
CA PRO A 119 -7.07 -10.25 -6.11
C PRO A 119 -6.15 -10.13 -7.33
N PRO A 120 -5.31 -11.15 -7.63
CA PRO A 120 -4.32 -11.07 -8.68
C PRO A 120 -4.96 -10.87 -10.06
N CYS A 121 -4.36 -9.99 -10.84
CA CYS A 121 -4.75 -9.64 -12.20
C CYS A 121 -3.52 -9.71 -13.11
N GLN A 122 -2.97 -10.90 -13.29
CA GLN A 122 -1.72 -11.07 -14.05
C GLN A 122 -1.85 -10.67 -15.53
N GLY A 123 -3.06 -10.72 -16.10
CA GLY A 123 -3.35 -10.33 -17.47
C GLY A 123 -3.58 -8.84 -17.72
N PHE A 124 -3.67 -7.99 -16.67
CA PHE A 124 -4.05 -6.58 -16.85
C PHE A 124 -2.88 -5.59 -16.65
N SER A 125 -1.71 -6.08 -16.24
CA SER A 125 -0.53 -5.24 -16.14
C SER A 125 -0.10 -4.78 -17.54
N THR A 126 0.11 -3.47 -17.69
CA THR A 126 0.66 -2.87 -18.92
C THR A 126 2.02 -3.46 -19.31
N SER A 127 2.74 -4.04 -18.36
CA SER A 127 4.04 -4.69 -18.54
C SER A 127 3.95 -6.12 -19.09
N ASN A 128 2.77 -6.75 -19.13
CA ASN A 128 2.63 -8.13 -19.53
C ASN A 128 1.45 -8.34 -20.50
N GLN A 129 1.59 -7.79 -21.71
CA GLN A 129 0.54 -7.83 -22.73
C GLN A 129 0.24 -9.25 -23.26
N ARG A 130 1.17 -10.21 -23.10
CA ARG A 130 1.03 -11.58 -23.64
C ARG A 130 0.04 -12.46 -22.87
N THR A 131 -0.28 -12.13 -21.62
CA THR A 131 -1.19 -12.91 -20.75
C THR A 131 -2.56 -12.26 -20.58
N ARG A 132 -2.88 -11.23 -21.37
CA ARG A 132 -4.18 -10.56 -21.40
C ARG A 132 -5.21 -11.45 -22.11
N SER A 133 -5.66 -12.52 -21.45
CA SER A 133 -6.74 -13.34 -21.99
C SER A 133 -7.72 -13.72 -20.89
N ARG A 134 -8.99 -13.94 -21.27
CA ARG A 134 -10.03 -14.48 -20.39
C ARG A 134 -9.72 -15.90 -19.92
N GLU A 135 -8.82 -16.60 -20.60
CA GLU A 135 -8.44 -17.99 -20.33
C GLU A 135 -7.46 -18.13 -19.15
N ASN A 136 -6.82 -17.04 -18.69
CA ASN A 136 -5.92 -17.10 -17.57
C ASN A 136 -6.70 -17.33 -16.26
N PRO A 137 -6.54 -18.48 -15.57
CA PRO A 137 -7.29 -18.80 -14.34
C PRO A 137 -7.11 -17.76 -13.24
N SER A 138 -5.91 -17.15 -13.12
CA SER A 138 -5.63 -16.13 -12.12
C SER A 138 -6.50 -14.87 -12.26
N ASN A 139 -7.00 -14.59 -13.47
CA ASN A 139 -7.88 -13.45 -13.70
C ASN A 139 -9.28 -13.65 -13.11
N TRP A 140 -9.62 -14.86 -12.67
CA TRP A 140 -10.92 -15.18 -12.09
C TRP A 140 -10.90 -15.35 -10.58
N LEU A 141 -9.74 -15.20 -9.93
CA LEU A 141 -9.63 -15.30 -8.46
C LEU A 141 -10.43 -14.23 -7.69
N PHE A 142 -10.83 -13.15 -8.35
CA PHE A 142 -11.82 -12.21 -7.76
C PHE A 142 -13.18 -12.88 -7.48
N LYS A 143 -13.52 -13.98 -8.15
CA LYS A 143 -14.74 -14.75 -7.84
C LYS A 143 -14.70 -15.34 -6.44
N GLU A 144 -13.52 -15.77 -6.00
CA GLU A 144 -13.30 -16.24 -4.64
C GLU A 144 -13.47 -15.09 -3.63
N PHE A 145 -13.00 -13.90 -3.98
CA PHE A 145 -13.25 -12.71 -3.16
C PHE A 145 -14.77 -12.45 -3.01
N ILE A 146 -15.53 -12.50 -4.10
CA ILE A 146 -17.00 -12.34 -4.07
C ILE A 146 -17.67 -13.50 -3.30
N ARG A 147 -17.16 -14.74 -3.40
CA ARG A 147 -17.64 -15.90 -2.63
C ARG A 147 -17.52 -15.63 -1.13
N ILE A 148 -16.35 -15.20 -0.67
CA ILE A 148 -16.11 -14.85 0.74
C ILE A 148 -17.00 -13.67 1.18
N THR A 149 -17.14 -12.65 0.32
CA THR A 149 -18.07 -11.52 0.59
C THR A 149 -19.49 -12.02 0.86
N ARG A 150 -20.00 -12.95 0.06
CA ARG A 150 -21.35 -13.53 0.24
C ARG A 150 -21.47 -14.40 1.49
N LEU A 151 -20.42 -15.13 1.85
CA LEU A 151 -20.39 -16.00 3.03
C LEU A 151 -20.36 -15.19 4.33
N TRP A 152 -19.58 -14.11 4.36
CA TRP A 152 -19.36 -13.31 5.57
C TRP A 152 -20.27 -12.11 5.70
N GLN A 153 -20.68 -11.54 4.57
CA GLN A 153 -21.51 -10.34 4.48
C GLN A 153 -20.95 -9.15 5.30
N PRO A 154 -19.69 -8.75 5.08
CA PRO A 154 -19.09 -7.63 5.80
C PRO A 154 -19.86 -6.33 5.53
N ASP A 155 -19.74 -5.35 6.45
CA ASP A 155 -20.35 -4.02 6.28
C ASP A 155 -19.71 -3.25 5.13
N TRP A 156 -18.40 -3.43 4.98
CA TRP A 156 -17.59 -2.80 3.93
C TRP A 156 -16.76 -3.81 3.15
N VAL A 157 -16.55 -3.51 1.88
CA VAL A 157 -15.64 -4.26 1.01
C VAL A 157 -14.70 -3.28 0.31
N VAL A 158 -13.40 -3.59 0.26
CA VAL A 158 -12.41 -2.83 -0.53
C VAL A 158 -11.65 -3.78 -1.43
N ILE A 159 -11.71 -3.53 -2.73
CA ILE A 159 -10.93 -4.27 -3.72
C ILE A 159 -9.91 -3.32 -4.35
N GLU A 160 -8.63 -3.66 -4.25
CA GLU A 160 -7.55 -2.99 -4.98
C GLU A 160 -7.18 -3.75 -6.24
N ASN A 161 -6.79 -3.01 -7.28
CA ASN A 161 -6.21 -3.61 -8.47
C ASN A 161 -5.31 -2.63 -9.24
N VAL A 162 -4.60 -3.14 -10.24
CA VAL A 162 -3.86 -2.29 -11.17
C VAL A 162 -4.82 -1.47 -12.04
N ARG A 163 -4.40 -0.26 -12.44
CA ARG A 163 -5.20 0.63 -13.32
C ARG A 163 -5.70 -0.08 -14.57
N GLY A 164 -4.91 -1.02 -15.12
CA GLY A 164 -5.27 -1.75 -16.33
C GLY A 164 -6.59 -2.52 -16.27
N ILE A 165 -7.16 -2.77 -15.09
CA ILE A 165 -8.47 -3.45 -14.95
C ILE A 165 -9.62 -2.66 -15.60
N VAL A 166 -9.54 -1.32 -15.60
CA VAL A 166 -10.55 -0.45 -16.23
C VAL A 166 -10.35 -0.29 -17.74
N GLU A 167 -9.17 -0.65 -18.24
CA GLU A 167 -8.80 -0.49 -19.65
C GLU A 167 -8.90 -1.81 -20.43
N THR A 168 -8.60 -2.94 -19.78
CA THR A 168 -8.55 -4.26 -20.40
C THR A 168 -9.95 -4.75 -20.76
N GLU A 169 -10.12 -5.16 -22.01
CA GLU A 169 -11.40 -5.62 -22.57
C GLU A 169 -12.55 -4.65 -22.30
N ASN A 170 -12.30 -3.35 -22.45
CA ASN A 170 -13.25 -2.27 -22.21
C ASN A 170 -13.88 -2.30 -20.81
N GLY A 171 -13.12 -2.72 -19.79
CA GLY A 171 -13.55 -2.75 -18.39
C GLY A 171 -14.36 -3.99 -17.99
N PHE A 172 -14.44 -5.01 -18.82
CA PHE A 172 -15.24 -6.22 -18.57
C PHE A 172 -15.03 -6.81 -17.16
N PHE A 173 -13.78 -6.90 -16.70
CA PHE A 173 -13.50 -7.48 -15.37
C PHE A 173 -13.94 -6.58 -14.24
N ARG A 174 -13.75 -5.25 -14.37
CA ARG A 174 -14.26 -4.25 -13.44
C ARG A 174 -15.79 -4.35 -13.34
N ASP A 175 -16.49 -4.39 -14.47
CA ASP A 175 -17.95 -4.48 -14.50
C ASP A 175 -18.45 -5.80 -13.90
N THR A 176 -17.73 -6.90 -14.12
CA THR A 176 -18.06 -8.20 -13.54
C THR A 176 -17.93 -8.18 -12.00
N ILE A 177 -16.90 -7.51 -11.47
CA ILE A 177 -16.71 -7.37 -10.01
C ILE A 177 -17.82 -6.51 -9.42
N VAL A 178 -18.07 -5.32 -9.99
CA VAL A 178 -19.12 -4.39 -9.55
C VAL A 178 -20.48 -5.12 -9.52
N HIS A 179 -20.86 -5.73 -10.64
CA HIS A 179 -22.13 -6.48 -10.74
C HIS A 179 -22.24 -7.64 -9.73
N GLY A 180 -21.09 -8.33 -9.46
CA GLY A 180 -21.05 -9.39 -8.47
C GLY A 180 -21.30 -8.92 -7.04
N LEU A 181 -20.83 -7.73 -6.69
CA LEU A 181 -21.05 -7.09 -5.39
C LEU A 181 -22.45 -6.47 -5.30
N GLU A 182 -22.94 -5.82 -6.35
CA GLU A 182 -24.32 -5.30 -6.40
C GLU A 182 -25.36 -6.42 -6.24
N LYS A 183 -25.14 -7.57 -6.91
CA LYS A 183 -25.96 -8.78 -6.71
C LYS A 183 -25.87 -9.35 -5.28
N ALA A 184 -24.81 -9.04 -4.56
CA ALA A 184 -24.65 -9.41 -3.16
C ALA A 184 -25.23 -8.34 -2.20
N GLY A 185 -25.88 -7.29 -2.71
CA GLY A 185 -26.56 -6.25 -1.94
C GLY A 185 -25.68 -5.06 -1.55
N TYR A 186 -24.55 -4.84 -2.23
CA TYR A 186 -23.64 -3.73 -1.94
C TYR A 186 -23.82 -2.56 -2.91
N THR A 187 -23.67 -1.35 -2.38
CA THR A 187 -23.56 -0.11 -3.17
C THR A 187 -22.09 0.18 -3.42
N CYS A 188 -21.68 0.30 -4.68
CA CYS A 188 -20.30 0.42 -5.09
C CYS A 188 -19.91 1.87 -5.41
N SER A 189 -18.69 2.25 -5.01
CA SER A 189 -17.97 3.48 -5.38
C SER A 189 -16.57 3.12 -5.84
N GLU A 190 -16.06 3.73 -6.90
CA GLU A 190 -14.78 3.33 -7.47
C GLU A 190 -13.98 4.52 -8.00
N GLY A 191 -12.67 4.32 -8.15
CA GLY A 191 -11.79 5.32 -8.75
C GLY A 191 -10.34 4.84 -8.89
N VAL A 192 -9.59 5.57 -9.69
CA VAL A 192 -8.15 5.37 -9.87
C VAL A 192 -7.40 6.45 -9.12
N LEU A 193 -6.55 6.06 -8.17
CA LEU A 193 -5.74 6.95 -7.37
C LEU A 193 -4.27 6.86 -7.77
N LYS A 194 -3.59 8.01 -7.79
CA LYS A 194 -2.15 8.10 -8.02
C LYS A 194 -1.43 8.25 -6.68
N ALA A 195 -0.57 7.30 -6.33
CA ALA A 195 0.06 7.21 -5.02
C ALA A 195 0.86 8.47 -4.64
N SER A 196 1.51 9.14 -5.63
CA SER A 196 2.24 10.39 -5.39
C SER A 196 1.37 11.54 -4.88
N ASP A 197 0.07 11.51 -5.12
CA ASP A 197 -0.87 12.53 -4.68
C ASP A 197 -1.23 12.38 -3.18
N PHE A 198 -0.81 11.25 -2.58
CA PHE A 198 -1.08 10.87 -1.20
C PHE A 198 0.20 10.63 -0.37
N GLY A 199 1.30 11.30 -0.75
CA GLY A 199 2.55 11.28 0.01
C GLY A 199 3.45 10.06 -0.22
N VAL A 200 3.14 9.21 -1.20
CA VAL A 200 4.03 8.11 -1.61
C VAL A 200 5.04 8.64 -2.63
N PRO A 201 6.36 8.47 -2.44
CA PRO A 201 7.38 8.97 -3.38
C PRO A 201 7.49 8.11 -4.65
N GLN A 202 6.33 7.80 -5.28
CA GLN A 202 6.26 6.95 -6.47
C GLN A 202 5.06 7.29 -7.34
N VAL A 203 5.25 7.37 -8.67
CA VAL A 203 4.17 7.53 -9.66
C VAL A 203 3.50 6.19 -9.95
N ARG A 204 2.69 5.72 -9.00
CA ARG A 204 1.97 4.44 -9.07
C ARG A 204 0.47 4.68 -9.03
N SER A 205 -0.26 4.26 -10.05
CA SER A 205 -1.72 4.35 -10.06
C SER A 205 -2.35 3.01 -9.70
N ARG A 206 -3.43 3.06 -8.89
CA ARG A 206 -4.20 1.89 -8.47
C ARG A 206 -5.68 2.17 -8.57
N PHE A 207 -6.40 1.19 -9.04
CA PHE A 207 -7.85 1.15 -8.99
C PHE A 207 -8.28 0.71 -7.59
N PHE A 208 -9.28 1.38 -7.03
CA PHE A 208 -9.96 0.98 -5.81
C PHE A 208 -11.45 0.95 -6.05
N LEU A 209 -12.08 -0.10 -5.50
CA LEU A 209 -13.52 -0.22 -5.39
C LEU A 209 -13.84 -0.32 -3.90
N ILE A 210 -14.74 0.54 -3.42
CA ILE A 210 -15.29 0.54 -2.07
C ILE A 210 -16.77 0.17 -2.20
N ALA A 211 -17.21 -0.83 -1.45
CA ALA A 211 -18.60 -1.24 -1.47
C ALA A 211 -19.18 -1.28 -0.05
N SER A 212 -20.38 -0.72 0.11
CA SER A 212 -21.10 -0.65 1.39
C SER A 212 -22.36 -1.51 1.33
N ARG A 213 -22.60 -2.32 2.36
CA ARG A 213 -23.84 -3.07 2.54
C ARG A 213 -25.02 -2.19 3.03
N HIS A 214 -24.71 -0.97 3.49
CA HIS A 214 -25.68 -0.03 4.07
C HIS A 214 -26.18 1.02 3.08
N GLY A 215 -25.95 0.85 1.77
CA GLY A 215 -26.38 1.80 0.74
C GLY A 215 -25.57 3.09 0.69
N ILE A 216 -24.43 3.15 1.39
CA ILE A 216 -23.61 4.36 1.49
C ILE A 216 -22.75 4.50 0.22
N THR A 217 -22.87 5.63 -0.46
CA THR A 217 -21.96 6.03 -1.54
C THR A 217 -20.79 6.83 -0.97
N VAL A 218 -19.57 6.41 -1.30
CA VAL A 218 -18.33 7.03 -0.81
C VAL A 218 -17.67 7.85 -1.90
N ASN A 219 -17.33 9.09 -1.61
CA ASN A 219 -16.51 9.89 -2.51
C ASN A 219 -15.05 9.45 -2.42
N MET A 220 -14.41 9.18 -3.57
CA MET A 220 -12.99 8.88 -3.60
C MET A 220 -12.17 10.03 -3.01
N PRO A 221 -11.09 9.74 -2.26
CA PRO A 221 -10.29 10.77 -1.61
C PRO A 221 -9.65 11.70 -2.63
N LYS A 222 -9.60 12.99 -2.29
CA LYS A 222 -8.93 14.03 -3.09
C LYS A 222 -7.44 14.07 -2.77
N PRO A 223 -6.57 14.47 -3.73
CA PRO A 223 -5.15 14.65 -3.50
C PRO A 223 -4.85 15.49 -2.25
N THR A 224 -3.97 15.01 -1.39
CA THR A 224 -3.56 15.69 -0.14
C THR A 224 -2.22 16.38 -0.27
N TYR A 225 -1.40 15.99 -1.24
CA TYR A 225 -0.07 16.56 -1.50
C TYR A 225 -0.08 17.41 -2.78
N LYS A 226 0.14 18.71 -2.64
CA LYS A 226 0.29 19.63 -3.80
C LYS A 226 1.60 19.39 -4.55
N LYS A 227 2.66 19.04 -3.83
CA LYS A 227 3.97 18.67 -4.38
C LYS A 227 4.27 17.24 -3.96
N PRO A 228 4.50 16.32 -4.91
CA PRO A 228 4.88 14.94 -4.59
C PRO A 228 6.19 14.87 -3.79
N VAL A 229 6.30 13.87 -2.93
CA VAL A 229 7.54 13.55 -2.21
C VAL A 229 8.56 13.01 -3.22
N SER A 230 9.77 13.56 -3.23
CA SER A 230 10.85 13.17 -4.13
C SER A 230 11.63 11.96 -3.64
N VAL A 231 12.38 11.32 -4.54
CA VAL A 231 13.33 10.25 -4.21
C VAL A 231 14.37 10.73 -3.19
N LYS A 232 14.87 11.98 -3.33
CA LYS A 232 15.81 12.58 -2.38
C LYS A 232 15.22 12.70 -0.98
N GLU A 233 13.99 13.18 -0.87
CA GLU A 233 13.31 13.28 0.42
C GLU A 233 13.11 11.91 1.08
N ALA A 234 12.99 10.85 0.28
CA ALA A 234 12.80 9.49 0.78
C ALA A 234 14.10 8.76 1.14
N LEU A 235 15.22 9.02 0.45
CA LEU A 235 16.42 8.18 0.51
C LEU A 235 17.67 8.87 1.06
N ALA A 236 17.78 10.20 1.02
CA ALA A 236 19.05 10.90 1.26
C ALA A 236 19.63 10.75 2.68
N ASP A 237 18.84 10.25 3.63
CA ASP A 237 19.28 10.01 5.02
C ASP A 237 19.67 8.54 5.29
N LEU A 238 19.49 7.65 4.31
CA LEU A 238 19.92 6.25 4.40
C LEU A 238 21.44 6.11 4.24
N PRO A 239 22.03 4.99 4.72
CA PRO A 239 23.44 4.71 4.52
C PRO A 239 23.81 4.54 3.05
N THR A 240 25.01 4.96 2.66
CA THR A 240 25.63 4.60 1.39
C THR A 240 25.98 3.12 1.38
N LEU A 241 25.67 2.41 0.30
CA LEU A 241 25.86 0.97 0.19
C LEU A 241 26.76 0.62 -1.01
N SER A 242 27.54 -0.44 -0.87
CA SER A 242 28.27 -1.02 -2.01
C SER A 242 27.41 -1.98 -2.81
N ASN A 243 27.79 -2.23 -4.08
CA ASN A 243 27.21 -3.29 -4.90
C ASN A 243 27.33 -4.64 -4.20
N GLY A 244 26.23 -5.37 -4.04
CA GLY A 244 26.21 -6.66 -3.35
C GLY A 244 26.31 -6.58 -1.81
N ASN A 245 26.00 -5.43 -1.21
CA ASN A 245 26.00 -5.32 0.26
C ASN A 245 25.09 -6.38 0.88
N LYS A 246 25.64 -7.10 1.88
CA LYS A 246 24.94 -8.16 2.63
C LYS A 246 24.63 -7.77 4.06
N GLN A 247 25.18 -6.65 4.54
CA GLN A 247 24.92 -6.16 5.90
C GLN A 247 23.49 -5.64 5.97
N ASN A 248 22.61 -6.43 6.60
CA ASN A 248 21.18 -6.16 6.58
C ASN A 248 20.80 -4.96 7.45
N HIS A 249 21.31 -4.88 8.68
CA HIS A 249 20.98 -3.79 9.61
C HIS A 249 22.11 -2.76 9.67
N LEU A 250 21.74 -1.48 9.52
CA LEU A 250 22.66 -0.34 9.63
C LEU A 250 22.02 0.81 10.40
N ASN A 251 22.87 1.53 11.15
CA ASN A 251 22.45 2.78 11.78
C ASN A 251 22.39 3.90 10.75
N TYR A 252 21.55 4.91 11.00
CA TYR A 252 21.49 6.08 10.14
C TYR A 252 22.75 6.93 10.28
N PRO A 253 23.44 7.30 9.17
CA PRO A 253 24.66 8.10 9.22
C PRO A 253 24.40 9.57 9.56
N ARG A 254 23.12 10.03 9.48
CA ARG A 254 22.73 11.44 9.66
C ARG A 254 21.29 11.55 10.15
N LYS A 255 20.88 12.75 10.57
CA LYS A 255 19.48 13.05 10.91
C LYS A 255 18.57 12.88 9.71
N ALA A 256 17.27 12.63 9.95
CA ALA A 256 16.26 12.55 8.89
C ALA A 256 16.29 13.81 8.02
N SER A 257 16.41 13.64 6.71
CA SER A 257 16.61 14.72 5.73
C SER A 257 15.31 15.44 5.34
N SER A 258 14.15 14.86 5.67
CA SER A 258 12.83 15.37 5.30
C SER A 258 11.76 14.94 6.32
N GLN A 259 10.57 15.53 6.23
CA GLN A 259 9.42 15.08 7.02
C GLN A 259 9.03 13.63 6.67
N TYR A 260 9.15 13.26 5.39
CA TYR A 260 8.91 11.89 4.95
C TYR A 260 9.90 10.90 5.58
N ALA A 261 11.20 11.20 5.53
CA ALA A 261 12.23 10.38 6.18
C ALA A 261 12.00 10.25 7.69
N LYS A 262 11.58 11.35 8.36
CA LYS A 262 11.22 11.33 9.78
C LYS A 262 10.03 10.40 10.06
N LEU A 263 9.01 10.43 9.20
CA LEU A 263 7.84 9.55 9.29
C LEU A 263 8.25 8.07 9.13
N MET A 264 9.11 7.77 8.13
CA MET A 264 9.56 6.40 7.87
C MET A 264 10.40 5.83 9.01
N ARG A 265 11.28 6.64 9.61
CA ARG A 265 12.10 6.24 10.77
C ARG A 265 11.28 5.94 12.01
N ASN A 266 10.20 6.66 12.23
CA ASN A 266 9.34 6.50 13.41
C ASN A 266 10.11 6.44 14.74
N GLY A 267 11.17 7.28 14.90
CA GLY A 267 12.01 7.34 16.10
C GLY A 267 13.17 6.34 16.16
N ASN A 268 13.29 5.40 15.22
CA ASN A 268 14.38 4.43 15.22
C ASN A 268 15.74 5.08 14.89
N SER A 269 16.83 4.49 15.45
CA SER A 269 18.22 4.90 15.20
C SER A 269 18.87 4.21 14.00
N GLY A 270 18.28 3.16 13.50
CA GLY A 270 18.71 2.37 12.34
C GLY A 270 17.58 1.54 11.77
N CYS A 271 17.83 0.82 10.70
CA CYS A 271 16.86 -0.08 10.07
C CYS A 271 17.53 -1.25 9.35
N SER A 272 16.73 -2.26 9.03
CA SER A 272 17.12 -3.43 8.24
C SER A 272 16.69 -3.28 6.77
N GLY A 273 17.00 -4.30 5.96
CA GLY A 273 16.66 -4.34 4.55
C GLY A 273 17.71 -3.69 3.63
N HIS A 274 18.92 -3.43 4.12
CA HIS A 274 20.01 -2.83 3.34
C HIS A 274 20.71 -3.79 2.37
N SER A 275 20.17 -4.98 2.15
CA SER A 275 20.69 -5.93 1.18
C SER A 275 20.53 -5.43 -0.25
N VAL A 276 21.62 -5.48 -1.01
CA VAL A 276 21.70 -5.10 -2.42
C VAL A 276 22.08 -6.32 -3.26
N THR A 277 21.40 -6.50 -4.39
CA THR A 277 21.78 -7.56 -5.35
C THR A 277 23.20 -7.31 -5.87
N LEU A 278 24.06 -8.34 -5.83
CA LEU A 278 25.38 -8.27 -6.45
C LEU A 278 25.23 -8.31 -7.98
N ASN A 279 25.59 -7.24 -8.63
CA ASN A 279 25.67 -7.15 -10.09
C ASN A 279 27.09 -7.42 -10.58
N ALA A 280 27.22 -8.10 -11.72
CA ALA A 280 28.52 -8.34 -12.35
C ALA A 280 29.20 -7.03 -12.80
N PRO A 281 30.54 -6.98 -12.92
CA PRO A 281 31.28 -5.77 -13.30
C PRO A 281 30.73 -5.10 -14.57
N HIS A 282 30.47 -5.84 -15.63
CA HIS A 282 29.93 -5.29 -16.88
C HIS A 282 28.54 -4.64 -16.73
N ILE A 283 27.77 -4.99 -15.69
CA ILE A 283 26.49 -4.33 -15.37
C ILE A 283 26.76 -2.99 -14.68
N ILE A 284 27.75 -2.95 -13.79
CA ILE A 284 28.17 -1.71 -13.12
C ILE A 284 28.74 -0.72 -14.16
N ASP A 285 29.54 -1.19 -15.11
CA ASP A 285 30.04 -0.38 -16.22
C ASP A 285 28.90 0.28 -17.00
N ARG A 286 27.83 -0.47 -17.28
CA ARG A 286 26.61 0.10 -17.90
C ARG A 286 25.98 1.20 -17.06
N TYR A 287 25.89 1.00 -15.75
CA TYR A 287 25.28 1.98 -14.85
C TYR A 287 25.98 3.33 -14.90
N GLN A 288 27.31 3.34 -14.98
CA GLN A 288 28.14 4.57 -15.02
C GLN A 288 27.80 5.50 -16.20
N HIS A 289 27.30 4.96 -17.30
CA HIS A 289 26.92 5.74 -18.49
C HIS A 289 25.52 6.35 -18.40
N ILE A 290 24.71 5.99 -17.39
CA ILE A 290 23.32 6.39 -17.32
C ILE A 290 23.14 7.56 -16.35
N PRO A 291 22.82 8.77 -16.83
CA PRO A 291 22.57 9.92 -15.98
C PRO A 291 21.22 9.76 -15.23
N GLN A 292 20.98 10.62 -14.24
CA GLN A 292 19.67 10.66 -13.55
C GLN A 292 18.53 10.85 -14.56
N GLY A 293 17.51 9.99 -14.49
CA GLY A 293 16.40 9.97 -15.44
C GLY A 293 16.70 9.28 -16.76
N GLY A 294 17.96 8.89 -17.02
CA GLY A 294 18.37 8.09 -18.19
C GLY A 294 17.95 6.62 -18.08
N ASN A 295 18.20 5.89 -19.15
CA ASN A 295 17.87 4.47 -19.29
C ASN A 295 18.91 3.76 -20.19
N TRP A 296 18.60 2.53 -20.64
CA TRP A 296 19.47 1.73 -21.51
C TRP A 296 19.95 2.46 -22.79
N GLU A 297 19.22 3.45 -23.27
CA GLU A 297 19.58 4.22 -24.48
C GLU A 297 20.85 5.05 -24.28
N ASN A 298 21.23 5.32 -23.04
CA ASN A 298 22.47 6.02 -22.68
C ASN A 298 23.70 5.11 -22.64
N ILE A 299 23.53 3.78 -22.75
CA ILE A 299 24.62 2.81 -22.68
C ILE A 299 25.29 2.70 -24.06
N PRO A 300 26.62 2.84 -24.14
CA PRO A 300 27.39 2.62 -25.37
C PRO A 300 27.07 1.24 -26.02
N GLU A 301 27.09 1.20 -27.34
CA GLU A 301 26.66 0.00 -28.09
C GLU A 301 27.54 -1.21 -27.79
N GLU A 302 28.84 -1.00 -27.64
CA GLU A 302 29.81 -2.03 -27.31
C GLU A 302 29.53 -2.71 -25.97
N LEU A 303 28.96 -2.00 -25.00
CA LEU A 303 28.55 -2.56 -23.71
C LEU A 303 27.23 -3.31 -23.77
N MET A 304 26.49 -3.21 -24.87
CA MET A 304 25.20 -3.86 -25.08
C MET A 304 25.26 -5.02 -26.08
N SER A 305 26.45 -5.49 -26.46
CA SER A 305 26.70 -6.54 -27.46
C SER A 305 25.97 -7.87 -27.20
N ASN A 306 25.60 -8.17 -25.95
CA ASN A 306 24.84 -9.36 -25.59
C ASN A 306 23.31 -9.22 -25.81
N TYR A 307 22.82 -8.06 -26.26
CA TYR A 307 21.42 -7.83 -26.65
C TYR A 307 21.32 -7.96 -28.18
N THR A 308 20.73 -9.06 -28.65
CA THR A 308 20.57 -9.33 -30.10
C THR A 308 19.67 -8.33 -30.82
N ASP A 309 18.71 -7.75 -30.10
CA ASP A 309 17.78 -6.75 -30.65
C ASP A 309 17.44 -5.71 -29.55
N ARG A 310 18.10 -4.56 -29.62
CA ARG A 310 17.89 -3.46 -28.66
C ARG A 310 16.54 -2.76 -28.86
N THR A 311 15.93 -2.85 -30.03
CA THR A 311 14.62 -2.23 -30.32
C THR A 311 13.49 -2.86 -29.47
N ARG A 312 13.70 -4.07 -28.94
CA ARG A 312 12.81 -4.75 -28.01
C ARG A 312 12.95 -4.33 -26.56
N CYS A 313 13.97 -3.53 -26.24
CA CYS A 313 14.17 -3.00 -24.91
C CYS A 313 13.16 -1.90 -24.64
N HIS A 314 12.34 -2.05 -23.60
CA HIS A 314 11.48 -0.96 -23.18
C HIS A 314 12.26 0.07 -22.33
N THR A 315 11.88 1.33 -22.37
CA THR A 315 12.56 2.45 -21.70
C THR A 315 12.59 2.35 -20.17
N GLY A 316 11.92 1.36 -19.60
CA GLY A 316 11.91 1.09 -18.16
C GLY A 316 13.08 0.24 -17.65
N ILE A 317 13.90 -0.36 -18.54
CA ILE A 317 15.09 -1.09 -18.10
C ILE A 317 16.30 -0.18 -17.96
N TYR A 318 17.21 -0.51 -17.04
CA TYR A 318 18.37 0.31 -16.72
C TYR A 318 18.02 1.77 -16.41
N ARG A 319 16.86 2.00 -15.77
CA ARG A 319 16.43 3.35 -15.46
C ARG A 319 17.07 3.84 -14.17
N ARG A 320 17.87 4.94 -14.24
CA ARG A 320 18.35 5.63 -13.05
C ARG A 320 17.26 6.58 -12.54
N LEU A 321 16.96 6.49 -11.23
CA LEU A 321 16.00 7.39 -10.61
C LEU A 321 16.51 8.84 -10.64
N LYS A 322 15.58 9.80 -10.73
CA LYS A 322 15.84 11.21 -10.50
C LYS A 322 15.65 11.55 -9.03
N GLU A 323 16.54 12.35 -8.47
CA GLU A 323 16.50 12.69 -7.06
C GLU A 323 15.37 13.64 -6.69
N ASP A 324 15.00 14.55 -7.58
CA ASP A 324 14.06 15.66 -7.39
C ASP A 324 12.60 15.33 -7.75
N GLU A 325 12.35 14.14 -8.30
CA GLU A 325 11.03 13.64 -8.68
C GLU A 325 10.62 12.43 -7.83
N PRO A 326 9.31 12.06 -7.76
CA PRO A 326 8.91 10.76 -7.26
C PRO A 326 9.42 9.64 -8.19
N SER A 327 9.70 8.47 -7.63
CA SER A 327 10.21 7.34 -8.42
C SER A 327 9.20 6.85 -9.45
N VAL A 328 9.69 6.18 -10.48
CA VAL A 328 8.87 5.35 -11.37
C VAL A 328 8.28 4.15 -10.61
N VAL A 329 7.32 3.45 -11.22
CA VAL A 329 6.70 2.25 -10.61
C VAL A 329 7.75 1.18 -10.32
N LEU A 330 7.79 0.71 -9.08
CA LEU A 330 8.74 -0.29 -8.58
C LEU A 330 8.33 -1.75 -8.85
N GLY A 331 7.45 -2.06 -9.76
CA GLY A 331 6.96 -3.41 -10.02
C GLY A 331 8.06 -4.49 -9.86
N ASN A 332 8.60 -5.00 -10.96
CA ASN A 332 9.75 -5.90 -10.91
C ASN A 332 11.08 -5.13 -11.04
N TYR A 333 11.38 -4.26 -10.06
CA TYR A 333 12.51 -3.33 -10.13
C TYR A 333 13.88 -4.02 -10.23
N ARG A 334 14.01 -5.27 -9.73
CA ARG A 334 15.22 -6.07 -9.90
C ARG A 334 15.43 -6.46 -11.37
N LYS A 335 14.40 -7.01 -12.03
CA LYS A 335 14.50 -7.42 -13.45
C LYS A 335 14.65 -6.21 -14.36
N ASN A 336 14.02 -5.10 -14.01
CA ASN A 336 14.14 -3.85 -14.74
C ASN A 336 15.45 -3.11 -14.46
N MET A 337 16.27 -3.62 -13.52
CA MET A 337 17.57 -3.04 -13.17
C MET A 337 17.44 -1.54 -12.86
N LEU A 338 16.51 -1.16 -11.98
CA LEU A 338 16.39 0.22 -11.51
C LEU A 338 17.64 0.62 -10.73
N ILE A 339 18.19 1.78 -11.08
CA ILE A 339 19.47 2.26 -10.58
C ILE A 339 19.22 3.34 -9.51
N HIS A 340 19.99 3.27 -8.44
CA HIS A 340 20.01 4.29 -7.39
C HIS A 340 20.34 5.67 -7.98
N PRO A 341 19.76 6.78 -7.48
CA PRO A 341 19.96 8.10 -8.10
C PRO A 341 21.42 8.58 -8.09
N TRP A 342 22.19 8.24 -7.05
CA TRP A 342 23.57 8.74 -6.85
C TRP A 342 24.66 7.67 -6.92
N GLU A 343 24.31 6.39 -6.89
CA GLU A 343 25.26 5.29 -6.77
C GLU A 343 25.06 4.32 -7.94
N ASP A 344 26.19 3.74 -8.43
CA ASP A 344 26.16 2.80 -9.57
C ASP A 344 25.83 1.39 -9.12
N ARG A 345 24.61 1.23 -8.59
CA ARG A 345 24.03 -0.03 -8.11
C ARG A 345 22.50 -0.04 -8.20
N GLY A 346 21.93 -1.21 -8.08
CA GLY A 346 20.48 -1.34 -7.88
C GLY A 346 20.03 -0.83 -6.51
N LEU A 347 18.72 -0.73 -6.34
CA LEU A 347 18.11 -0.37 -5.06
C LEU A 347 18.23 -1.51 -4.05
N SER A 348 18.49 -1.19 -2.79
CA SER A 348 18.31 -2.11 -1.67
C SER A 348 16.82 -2.37 -1.41
N VAL A 349 16.53 -3.41 -0.63
CA VAL A 349 15.14 -3.70 -0.22
C VAL A 349 14.56 -2.53 0.58
N ARG A 350 15.35 -1.92 1.51
CA ARG A 350 14.90 -0.78 2.31
C ARG A 350 14.62 0.46 1.48
N GLU A 351 15.48 0.79 0.53
CA GLU A 351 15.26 1.92 -0.37
C GLU A 351 13.96 1.75 -1.18
N ALA A 352 13.75 0.57 -1.75
CA ALA A 352 12.51 0.26 -2.45
C ALA A 352 11.29 0.27 -1.51
N ALA A 353 11.41 -0.25 -0.29
CA ALA A 353 10.36 -0.23 0.73
C ALA A 353 9.96 1.20 1.12
N ARG A 354 10.94 2.10 1.29
CA ARG A 354 10.66 3.52 1.52
C ARG A 354 9.94 4.18 0.35
N LEU A 355 10.35 3.90 -0.89
CA LEU A 355 9.66 4.40 -2.08
C LEU A 355 8.22 3.84 -2.22
N GLN A 356 7.91 2.75 -1.52
CA GLN A 356 6.56 2.18 -1.38
C GLN A 356 5.85 2.62 -0.09
N SER A 357 6.42 3.56 0.68
CA SER A 357 5.90 4.06 1.96
C SER A 357 5.81 3.02 3.10
N PHE A 358 6.62 1.97 3.08
CA PHE A 358 6.79 1.13 4.26
C PHE A 358 7.72 1.81 5.26
N PRO A 359 7.36 1.89 6.55
CA PRO A 359 8.24 2.42 7.59
C PRO A 359 9.45 1.52 7.82
N ASP A 360 10.50 2.07 8.41
CA ASP A 360 11.80 1.40 8.53
C ASP A 360 11.81 0.22 9.50
N TRP A 361 10.83 0.14 10.40
CA TRP A 361 10.63 -1.01 11.28
C TRP A 361 9.96 -2.21 10.58
N TYR A 362 9.44 -2.03 9.35
CA TYR A 362 8.77 -3.09 8.61
C TYR A 362 9.80 -4.00 7.94
N ASP A 363 9.86 -5.27 8.33
CA ASP A 363 10.86 -6.22 7.88
C ASP A 363 10.29 -7.25 6.91
N PHE A 364 10.95 -7.41 5.77
CA PHE A 364 10.58 -8.40 4.75
C PHE A 364 11.34 -9.71 4.99
N GLN A 365 10.65 -10.85 4.93
CA GLN A 365 11.18 -12.17 5.16
C GLN A 365 11.51 -12.89 3.84
N GLY A 366 12.40 -13.89 3.92
CA GLY A 366 12.83 -14.69 2.79
C GLY A 366 14.13 -14.21 2.14
N SER A 367 14.55 -14.82 1.03
CA SER A 367 15.73 -14.39 0.30
C SER A 367 15.51 -13.01 -0.34
N ILE A 368 16.60 -12.32 -0.65
CA ILE A 368 16.56 -10.96 -1.25
C ILE A 368 15.62 -10.89 -2.47
N GLY A 369 15.57 -11.94 -3.30
CA GLY A 369 14.70 -11.98 -4.48
C GLY A 369 13.22 -11.99 -4.11
N PHE A 370 12.83 -12.73 -3.06
CA PHE A 370 11.45 -12.73 -2.54
C PHE A 370 11.11 -11.41 -1.87
N GLN A 371 12.01 -10.84 -1.07
CA GLN A 371 11.81 -9.52 -0.45
C GLN A 371 11.57 -8.44 -1.52
N GLN A 372 12.37 -8.41 -2.58
CA GLN A 372 12.22 -7.48 -3.70
C GLN A 372 10.89 -7.64 -4.42
N GLN A 373 10.42 -8.89 -4.61
CA GLN A 373 9.13 -9.18 -5.23
C GLN A 373 7.97 -8.71 -4.34
N GLN A 374 8.03 -8.95 -3.04
CA GLN A 374 7.04 -8.52 -2.07
C GLN A 374 6.87 -6.99 -2.08
N VAL A 375 7.99 -6.25 -2.01
CA VAL A 375 7.98 -4.78 -2.09
C VAL A 375 7.36 -4.29 -3.40
N GLY A 376 7.76 -4.88 -4.53
CA GLY A 376 7.25 -4.48 -5.85
C GLY A 376 5.75 -4.72 -6.04
N ASN A 377 5.24 -5.82 -5.49
CA ASN A 377 3.82 -6.21 -5.59
C ASN A 377 2.92 -5.43 -4.62
N ALA A 378 3.47 -4.92 -3.52
CA ALA A 378 2.70 -4.32 -2.44
C ALA A 378 1.87 -3.10 -2.87
N VAL A 379 0.73 -2.93 -2.22
CA VAL A 379 0.01 -1.66 -2.20
C VAL A 379 0.72 -0.74 -1.21
N PRO A 380 1.04 0.51 -1.58
CA PRO A 380 1.68 1.44 -0.66
C PRO A 380 0.82 1.71 0.58
N PRO A 381 1.35 1.52 1.80
CA PRO A 381 0.57 1.71 3.04
C PRO A 381 -0.10 3.07 3.19
N LEU A 382 0.57 4.16 2.79
CA LEU A 382 -0.03 5.51 2.85
C LEU A 382 -1.20 5.67 1.88
N LEU A 383 -1.13 5.04 0.69
CA LEU A 383 -2.24 5.05 -0.26
C LEU A 383 -3.42 4.23 0.28
N ALA A 384 -3.15 3.03 0.82
CA ALA A 384 -4.18 2.19 1.43
C ALA A 384 -4.83 2.89 2.63
N LYS A 385 -4.03 3.53 3.50
CA LYS A 385 -4.54 4.34 4.62
C LYS A 385 -5.55 5.36 4.17
N THR A 386 -5.30 6.07 3.08
CA THR A 386 -6.19 7.10 2.55
C THR A 386 -7.58 6.54 2.20
N ILE A 387 -7.65 5.33 1.64
CA ILE A 387 -8.91 4.62 1.36
C ILE A 387 -9.62 4.25 2.65
N PHE A 388 -8.90 3.69 3.62
CA PHE A 388 -9.50 3.30 4.90
C PHE A 388 -9.93 4.50 5.74
N ASP A 389 -9.22 5.63 5.69
CA ASP A 389 -9.62 6.86 6.38
C ASP A 389 -10.99 7.36 5.90
N VAL A 390 -11.31 7.24 4.60
CA VAL A 390 -12.62 7.62 4.06
C VAL A 390 -13.72 6.72 4.64
N ILE A 391 -13.49 5.41 4.73
CA ILE A 391 -14.45 4.45 5.30
C ILE A 391 -14.67 4.71 6.79
N VAL A 392 -13.58 4.86 7.55
CA VAL A 392 -13.64 5.15 9.00
C VAL A 392 -14.31 6.50 9.29
N SER A 393 -14.32 7.43 8.33
CA SER A 393 -14.99 8.72 8.45
C SER A 393 -16.44 8.70 7.96
N SER A 394 -16.88 7.63 7.31
CA SER A 394 -18.26 7.45 6.87
C SER A 394 -19.12 6.99 8.06
N GLU A 395 -20.33 7.54 8.18
CA GLU A 395 -21.28 7.11 9.19
C GLU A 395 -22.00 5.83 8.72
N ILE A 396 -22.06 4.80 9.58
CA ILE A 396 -22.86 3.59 9.38
C ILE A 396 -24.19 3.79 10.10
#